data_cb5297f08a4f06edc5ec4bb2e86d59be
#
_entry.id   cb5297f08a4f06edc5ec4bb2e86d59be
#
_cell.length_a   1.000
_cell.length_b   1.000
_cell.length_c   1.000
_cell.angle_alpha   90.00
_cell.angle_beta   90.00
_cell.angle_gamma   90.00
#
_symmetry.space_group_name_H-M   'P 1'
#
loop_
_entity.id
_entity.type
_entity.pdbx_description
1 polymer ?
#
loop_
_entity_poly.entity_id
_entity_poly.type
_entity_poly.pdbx_seq_one_letter_code
_entity_poly.pdbx_strand_id
1 'polypeptide(L)'
;ENSADQMAHFCNQFDKVCTQLGCAVIYCHHHSKGAQGGKRSMDRASGSGVFARDPDALLDMTELELSEDIRKQETNSAICDACVEQLRRHAPAVLADASPDALLSHVEALKLCQDNLPPAVYEAFLSEIETIKRTVRQRTAWRLDGTLREFPKFEPKNLWFRYPVHVEDTTGVLKDLQMEVDLRPYQRGNQKRGKKTKETYAAQKADKKAALL
;
A
#
# COMPACT_ATOMS: atom_id res chain seq x y z
N GLU A 1 28.08 10.75 -11.40
CA GLU A 1 28.02 9.34 -11.81
C GLU A 1 28.84 8.52 -10.83
N ASN A 2 28.17 7.72 -10.03
CA ASN A 2 28.87 6.82 -9.11
C ASN A 2 29.34 5.61 -9.91
N SER A 3 30.66 5.48 -10.12
CA SER A 3 31.22 4.28 -10.72
C SER A 3 31.01 3.07 -9.80
N ALA A 4 30.95 1.86 -10.38
CA ALA A 4 30.80 0.63 -9.59
C ALA A 4 31.92 0.48 -8.54
N ASP A 5 33.14 0.91 -8.89
CA ASP A 5 34.31 0.85 -8.01
C ASP A 5 34.17 1.77 -6.80
N GLN A 6 33.66 3.01 -7.00
CA GLN A 6 33.40 3.93 -5.88
C GLN A 6 32.34 3.38 -4.93
N MET A 7 31.31 2.75 -5.47
CA MET A 7 30.27 2.13 -4.66
C MET A 7 30.76 0.90 -3.91
N ALA A 8 31.57 0.05 -4.54
CA ALA A 8 32.21 -1.07 -3.87
C ALA A 8 33.14 -0.59 -2.73
N HIS A 9 33.92 0.46 -3.00
CA HIS A 9 34.76 1.06 -1.96
C HIS A 9 33.93 1.59 -0.77
N PHE A 10 32.81 2.22 -1.06
CA PHE A 10 31.89 2.73 -0.02
C PHE A 10 31.31 1.58 0.82
N CYS A 11 30.81 0.51 0.21
CA CYS A 11 30.27 -0.65 0.91
C CYS A 11 31.34 -1.32 1.78
N ASN A 12 32.56 -1.50 1.26
CA ASN A 12 33.69 -2.04 2.01
C ASN A 12 34.06 -1.24 3.29
N GLN A 13 33.68 0.05 3.41
CA GLN A 13 33.85 0.78 4.67
C GLN A 13 32.89 0.27 5.74
N PHE A 14 31.68 -0.12 5.38
CA PHE A 14 30.74 -0.71 6.33
C PHE A 14 31.23 -2.05 6.86
N ASP A 15 31.80 -2.90 5.99
CA ASP A 15 32.40 -4.17 6.41
C ASP A 15 33.51 -3.98 7.42
N LYS A 16 34.36 -2.96 7.21
CA LYS A 16 35.37 -2.60 8.19
C LYS A 16 34.80 -2.16 9.52
N VAL A 17 33.74 -1.33 9.49
CA VAL A 17 33.06 -0.87 10.71
C VAL A 17 32.44 -2.06 11.44
N CYS A 18 31.75 -2.96 10.72
CA CYS A 18 31.17 -4.17 11.30
C CYS A 18 32.24 -5.03 11.96
N THR A 19 33.34 -5.28 11.26
CA THR A 19 34.45 -6.13 11.76
C THR A 19 35.16 -5.50 12.95
N GLN A 20 35.43 -4.20 12.91
CA GLN A 20 36.18 -3.52 13.96
C GLN A 20 35.40 -3.30 15.24
N LEU A 21 34.08 -3.04 15.09
CA LEU A 21 33.22 -2.69 16.21
C LEU A 21 32.32 -3.86 16.67
N GLY A 22 32.32 -4.97 15.95
CA GLY A 22 31.41 -6.10 16.24
C GLY A 22 29.93 -5.72 16.17
N CYS A 23 29.55 -4.84 15.22
CA CYS A 23 28.20 -4.31 15.08
C CYS A 23 27.59 -4.66 13.72
N ALA A 24 26.27 -4.56 13.60
CA ALA A 24 25.56 -4.54 12.33
C ALA A 24 25.37 -3.10 11.85
N VAL A 25 25.46 -2.87 10.55
CA VAL A 25 25.19 -1.57 9.91
C VAL A 25 23.91 -1.67 9.09
N ILE A 26 22.97 -0.76 9.35
CA ILE A 26 21.75 -0.61 8.58
C ILE A 26 21.80 0.74 7.88
N TYR A 27 21.66 0.73 6.56
CA TYR A 27 21.58 1.97 5.79
C TYR A 27 20.34 1.97 4.88
N CYS A 28 19.80 3.16 4.62
CA CYS A 28 18.64 3.36 3.78
C CYS A 28 19.05 3.95 2.43
N HIS A 29 18.40 3.48 1.38
CA HIS A 29 18.64 3.96 0.03
C HIS A 29 17.31 4.13 -0.73
N HIS A 30 17.21 5.17 -1.56
CA HIS A 30 16.01 5.39 -2.36
C HIS A 30 15.94 4.46 -3.56
N HIS A 31 14.72 4.10 -3.94
CA HIS A 31 14.47 3.42 -5.21
C HIS A 31 14.86 4.30 -6.41
N SER A 32 15.20 3.67 -7.52
CA SER A 32 15.36 4.33 -8.80
C SER A 32 14.02 4.93 -9.24
N LYS A 33 14.08 6.01 -10.05
CA LYS A 33 12.86 6.66 -10.57
C LYS A 33 11.99 5.70 -11.39
N GLY A 34 10.68 5.94 -11.38
CA GLY A 34 9.66 5.17 -12.09
C GLY A 34 9.00 4.10 -11.23
N ALA A 35 7.96 3.46 -11.78
CA ALA A 35 7.19 2.44 -11.08
C ALA A 35 8.04 1.22 -10.72
N GLN A 36 7.83 0.70 -9.54
CA GLN A 36 8.66 -0.35 -8.95
C GLN A 36 8.08 -1.76 -9.15
N GLY A 37 6.79 -1.89 -9.50
CA GLY A 37 6.10 -3.16 -9.57
C GLY A 37 6.66 -4.16 -10.59
N GLY A 38 7.22 -3.67 -11.71
CA GLY A 38 7.84 -4.51 -12.74
C GLY A 38 9.31 -4.84 -12.50
N LYS A 39 9.92 -4.35 -11.43
CA LYS A 39 11.34 -4.57 -11.10
C LYS A 39 11.49 -5.64 -10.03
N ARG A 40 12.59 -6.41 -10.11
CA ARG A 40 12.98 -7.26 -8.97
C ARG A 40 13.46 -6.39 -7.82
N SER A 41 13.33 -6.87 -6.58
CA SER A 41 13.83 -6.18 -5.38
C SER A 41 15.27 -5.68 -5.55
N MET A 42 16.15 -6.52 -6.07
CA MET A 42 17.55 -6.18 -6.34
C MET A 42 17.76 -5.07 -7.40
N ASP A 43 16.79 -4.87 -8.29
CA ASP A 43 16.87 -3.90 -9.41
C ASP A 43 16.17 -2.58 -9.08
N ARG A 44 15.55 -2.46 -7.90
CA ARG A 44 14.83 -1.25 -7.47
C ARG A 44 15.75 -0.17 -6.92
N ALA A 45 16.89 -0.54 -6.34
CA ALA A 45 17.86 0.43 -5.82
C ALA A 45 18.36 1.35 -6.94
N SER A 46 18.47 2.65 -6.67
CA SER A 46 19.04 3.60 -7.62
C SER A 46 20.57 3.52 -7.63
N GLY A 47 21.19 3.68 -8.80
CA GLY A 47 22.64 3.68 -8.94
C GLY A 47 23.24 2.34 -9.34
N SER A 48 24.43 2.02 -8.83
CA SER A 48 25.15 0.81 -9.17
C SER A 48 24.50 -0.43 -8.55
N GLY A 49 24.43 -1.54 -9.31
CA GLY A 49 23.98 -2.84 -8.81
C GLY A 49 24.80 -3.42 -7.63
N VAL A 50 25.87 -2.77 -7.26
CA VAL A 50 26.69 -3.10 -6.07
C VAL A 50 25.83 -3.02 -4.82
N PHE A 51 25.03 -1.98 -4.64
CA PHE A 51 24.14 -1.84 -3.47
C PHE A 51 23.15 -2.99 -3.27
N ALA A 52 22.79 -3.68 -4.34
CA ALA A 52 21.87 -4.79 -4.27
C ALA A 52 22.56 -6.14 -4.00
N ARG A 53 23.87 -6.20 -4.22
CA ARG A 53 24.64 -7.45 -4.13
C ARG A 53 25.52 -7.55 -2.89
N ASP A 54 25.89 -6.42 -2.32
CA ASP A 54 26.83 -6.32 -1.21
C ASP A 54 26.19 -6.65 0.16
N PRO A 55 25.00 -6.12 0.51
CA PRO A 55 24.39 -6.37 1.80
C PRO A 55 24.04 -7.84 2.03
N ASP A 56 24.14 -8.30 3.28
CA ASP A 56 23.68 -9.65 3.68
C ASP A 56 22.15 -9.75 3.68
N ALA A 57 21.47 -8.62 3.92
CA ALA A 57 20.03 -8.52 3.86
C ALA A 57 19.60 -7.23 3.13
N LEU A 58 18.79 -7.38 2.11
CA LEU A 58 18.12 -6.28 1.42
C LEU A 58 16.63 -6.34 1.74
N LEU A 59 16.13 -5.32 2.44
CA LEU A 59 14.70 -5.13 2.70
C LEU A 59 14.17 -4.02 1.81
N ASP A 60 13.15 -4.33 1.04
CA ASP A 60 12.61 -3.46 0.01
C ASP A 60 11.16 -3.13 0.31
N MET A 61 10.88 -1.85 0.57
CA MET A 61 9.54 -1.36 0.87
C MET A 61 8.97 -0.63 -0.35
N THR A 62 7.85 -1.13 -0.87
CA THR A 62 7.16 -0.54 -2.02
C THR A 62 5.74 -0.17 -1.64
N GLU A 63 5.32 1.05 -1.96
CA GLU A 63 3.95 1.49 -1.75
C GLU A 63 2.99 0.72 -2.67
N LEU A 64 1.85 0.32 -2.11
CA LEU A 64 0.75 -0.35 -2.80
C LEU A 64 -0.31 0.67 -3.20
N GLU A 65 -0.87 0.52 -4.38
CA GLU A 65 -1.97 1.35 -4.84
C GLU A 65 -3.29 0.89 -4.20
N LEU A 66 -3.90 1.77 -3.41
CA LEU A 66 -5.17 1.50 -2.74
C LEU A 66 -6.34 1.94 -3.61
N SER A 67 -7.23 1.00 -3.95
CA SER A 67 -8.51 1.32 -4.58
C SER A 67 -9.45 2.03 -3.60
N GLU A 68 -10.44 2.77 -4.14
CA GLU A 68 -11.47 3.40 -3.32
C GLU A 68 -12.32 2.39 -2.54
N ASP A 69 -12.50 1.19 -3.07
CA ASP A 69 -13.26 0.13 -2.38
C ASP A 69 -12.51 -0.34 -1.13
N ILE A 70 -11.19 -0.52 -1.21
CA ILE A 70 -10.37 -0.88 -0.05
C ILE A 70 -10.37 0.24 0.99
N ARG A 71 -10.24 1.51 0.56
CA ARG A 71 -10.32 2.65 1.46
C ARG A 71 -11.67 2.72 2.18
N LYS A 72 -12.76 2.43 1.46
CA LYS A 72 -14.10 2.37 2.02
C LYS A 72 -14.25 1.21 3.01
N GLN A 73 -13.75 0.03 2.68
CA GLN A 73 -13.76 -1.14 3.55
C GLN A 73 -12.98 -0.87 4.85
N GLU A 74 -11.77 -0.32 4.76
CA GLU A 74 -10.95 0.02 5.92
C GLU A 74 -11.61 1.11 6.78
N THR A 75 -12.29 2.08 6.15
CA THR A 75 -13.05 3.10 6.87
C THR A 75 -14.22 2.50 7.64
N ASN A 76 -14.98 1.61 7.01
CA ASN A 76 -16.11 0.93 7.65
C ASN A 76 -15.66 0.06 8.83
N SER A 77 -14.56 -0.69 8.66
CA SER A 77 -13.96 -1.48 9.74
C SER A 77 -13.54 -0.60 10.91
N ALA A 78 -12.86 0.51 10.65
CA ALA A 78 -12.45 1.42 11.71
C ALA A 78 -13.63 2.06 12.46
N ILE A 79 -14.76 2.31 11.78
CA ILE A 79 -15.99 2.78 12.41
C ILE A 79 -16.59 1.67 13.29
N CYS A 80 -16.62 0.42 12.82
CA CYS A 80 -17.09 -0.71 13.62
C CYS A 80 -16.27 -0.87 14.90
N ASP A 81 -14.94 -0.83 14.79
CA ASP A 81 -14.04 -0.91 15.95
C ASP A 81 -14.32 0.20 16.97
N ALA A 82 -14.53 1.43 16.48
CA ALA A 82 -14.85 2.57 17.34
C ALA A 82 -16.23 2.42 17.99
N CYS A 83 -17.24 1.89 17.27
CA CYS A 83 -18.55 1.58 17.85
C CYS A 83 -18.43 0.54 18.98
N VAL A 84 -17.70 -0.53 18.74
CA VAL A 84 -17.45 -1.58 19.75
C VAL A 84 -16.79 -0.98 20.99
N GLU A 85 -15.83 -0.09 20.83
CA GLU A 85 -15.15 0.54 21.96
C GLU A 85 -16.10 1.50 22.74
N GLN A 86 -16.95 2.25 22.06
CA GLN A 86 -17.97 3.09 22.71
C GLN A 86 -18.99 2.26 23.47
N LEU A 87 -19.51 1.19 22.85
CA LEU A 87 -20.43 0.27 23.51
C LEU A 87 -19.77 -0.41 24.73
N ARG A 88 -18.51 -0.81 24.63
CA ARG A 88 -17.76 -1.39 25.74
C ARG A 88 -17.70 -0.47 26.96
N ARG A 89 -17.50 0.83 26.72
CA ARG A 89 -17.37 1.83 27.79
C ARG A 89 -18.70 2.23 28.42
N HIS A 90 -19.75 2.37 27.58
CA HIS A 90 -20.98 3.03 28.02
C HIS A 90 -22.20 2.11 28.05
N ALA A 91 -22.19 1.00 27.33
CA ALA A 91 -23.29 0.05 27.23
C ALA A 91 -22.81 -1.41 27.12
N PRO A 92 -22.00 -1.93 28.07
CA PRO A 92 -21.38 -3.26 27.95
C PRO A 92 -22.39 -4.41 27.84
N ALA A 93 -23.57 -4.29 28.41
CA ALA A 93 -24.62 -5.30 28.28
C ALA A 93 -25.14 -5.38 26.83
N VAL A 94 -25.33 -4.25 26.17
CA VAL A 94 -25.71 -4.20 24.75
C VAL A 94 -24.67 -4.85 23.86
N LEU A 95 -23.38 -4.59 24.13
CA LEU A 95 -22.29 -5.22 23.41
C LEU A 95 -22.27 -6.74 23.60
N ALA A 96 -22.58 -7.24 24.79
CA ALA A 96 -22.62 -8.67 25.09
C ALA A 96 -23.76 -9.39 24.36
N ASP A 97 -24.90 -8.70 24.17
CA ASP A 97 -26.10 -9.23 23.52
C ASP A 97 -26.09 -9.00 21.99
N ALA A 98 -25.22 -8.16 21.47
CA ALA A 98 -25.15 -7.84 20.05
C ALA A 98 -24.65 -9.02 19.22
N SER A 99 -25.28 -9.26 18.06
CA SER A 99 -24.81 -10.28 17.13
C SER A 99 -23.46 -9.87 16.49
N PRO A 100 -22.56 -10.83 16.22
CA PRO A 100 -21.31 -10.53 15.52
C PRO A 100 -21.52 -9.82 14.17
N ASP A 101 -22.55 -10.19 13.42
CA ASP A 101 -22.86 -9.58 12.12
C ASP A 101 -23.25 -8.10 12.26
N ALA A 102 -24.03 -7.75 13.30
CA ALA A 102 -24.36 -6.35 13.57
C ALA A 102 -23.13 -5.50 13.93
N LEU A 103 -22.15 -6.08 14.62
CA LEU A 103 -20.90 -5.41 14.99
C LEU A 103 -19.94 -5.27 13.80
N LEU A 104 -20.06 -6.10 12.76
CA LEU A 104 -19.29 -6.01 11.53
C LEU A 104 -19.92 -5.08 10.49
N SER A 105 -21.19 -4.75 10.65
CA SER A 105 -21.90 -3.79 9.81
C SER A 105 -21.79 -2.39 10.40
N HIS A 106 -21.04 -1.47 9.74
CA HIS A 106 -20.90 -0.11 10.25
C HIS A 106 -22.23 0.64 10.40
N VAL A 107 -23.26 0.30 9.61
CA VAL A 107 -24.58 0.90 9.69
C VAL A 107 -25.30 0.42 10.94
N GLU A 108 -25.29 -0.90 11.20
CA GLU A 108 -25.95 -1.50 12.35
C GLU A 108 -25.20 -1.16 13.65
N ALA A 109 -23.88 -1.19 13.64
CA ALA A 109 -23.06 -0.81 14.78
C ALA A 109 -23.28 0.66 15.19
N LEU A 110 -23.38 1.58 14.22
CA LEU A 110 -23.73 2.96 14.48
C LEU A 110 -25.13 3.12 15.06
N LYS A 111 -26.09 2.34 14.55
CA LYS A 111 -27.45 2.35 15.08
C LYS A 111 -27.48 1.84 16.53
N LEU A 112 -26.76 0.76 16.84
CA LEU A 112 -26.63 0.29 18.21
C LEU A 112 -26.06 1.38 19.14
N CYS A 113 -25.04 2.12 18.68
CA CYS A 113 -24.53 3.26 19.43
C CYS A 113 -25.58 4.36 19.61
N GLN A 114 -26.28 4.72 18.54
CA GLN A 114 -27.33 5.76 18.57
C GLN A 114 -28.46 5.44 19.58
N ASP A 115 -28.89 4.18 19.59
CA ASP A 115 -30.02 3.73 20.40
C ASP A 115 -29.66 3.53 21.88
N ASN A 116 -28.38 3.32 22.20
CA ASN A 116 -27.96 2.88 23.54
C ASN A 116 -26.93 3.78 24.24
N LEU A 117 -26.31 4.74 23.54
CA LEU A 117 -25.40 5.70 24.18
C LEU A 117 -26.18 6.93 24.69
N PRO A 118 -25.71 7.56 25.79
CA PRO A 118 -26.23 8.87 26.19
C PRO A 118 -26.10 9.88 25.03
N PRO A 119 -27.10 10.76 24.81
CA PRO A 119 -27.09 11.68 23.66
C PRO A 119 -25.83 12.52 23.53
N ALA A 120 -25.31 13.07 24.63
CA ALA A 120 -24.08 13.85 24.61
C ALA A 120 -22.83 13.03 24.23
N VAL A 121 -22.79 11.75 24.61
CA VAL A 121 -21.70 10.84 24.24
C VAL A 121 -21.79 10.50 22.75
N TYR A 122 -23.00 10.25 22.25
CA TYR A 122 -23.20 9.95 20.82
C TYR A 122 -22.86 11.15 19.94
N GLU A 123 -23.24 12.36 20.30
CA GLU A 123 -22.84 13.58 19.56
C GLU A 123 -21.33 13.78 19.50
N ALA A 124 -20.65 13.60 20.64
CA ALA A 124 -19.18 13.63 20.67
C ALA A 124 -18.55 12.53 19.80
N PHE A 125 -19.13 11.34 19.81
CA PHE A 125 -18.70 10.21 18.99
C PHE A 125 -18.87 10.48 17.48
N LEU A 126 -19.93 11.16 17.04
CA LEU A 126 -20.06 11.55 15.64
C LEU A 126 -18.88 12.44 15.18
N SER A 127 -18.40 13.33 16.01
CA SER A 127 -17.20 14.14 15.72
C SER A 127 -15.93 13.30 15.64
N GLU A 128 -15.82 12.29 16.48
CA GLU A 128 -14.72 11.30 16.46
C GLU A 128 -14.73 10.50 15.15
N ILE A 129 -15.91 10.07 14.66
CA ILE A 129 -16.07 9.35 13.40
C ILE A 129 -15.50 10.17 12.23
N GLU A 130 -15.75 11.47 12.16
CA GLU A 130 -15.19 12.31 11.08
C GLU A 130 -13.65 12.36 11.16
N THR A 131 -13.10 12.35 12.36
CA THR A 131 -11.65 12.27 12.56
C THR A 131 -11.11 10.90 12.13
N ILE A 132 -11.81 9.80 12.44
CA ILE A 132 -11.47 8.44 12.00
C ILE A 132 -11.46 8.38 10.47
N LYS A 133 -12.51 8.85 9.80
CA LYS A 133 -12.61 8.89 8.33
C LYS A 133 -11.43 9.63 7.70
N ARG A 134 -11.07 10.79 8.26
CA ARG A 134 -9.93 11.59 7.80
C ARG A 134 -8.60 10.85 7.99
N THR A 135 -8.40 10.22 9.14
CA THR A 135 -7.18 9.47 9.46
C THR A 135 -7.02 8.26 8.56
N VAL A 136 -8.10 7.51 8.32
CA VAL A 136 -8.08 6.33 7.44
C VAL A 136 -7.76 6.72 6.00
N ARG A 137 -8.30 7.83 5.51
CA ARG A 137 -7.97 8.34 4.15
C ARG A 137 -6.49 8.65 3.95
N GLN A 138 -5.78 8.98 5.02
CA GLN A 138 -4.34 9.29 4.99
C GLN A 138 -3.46 8.05 5.11
N ARG A 139 -4.04 6.88 5.41
CA ARG A 139 -3.27 5.63 5.49
C ARG A 139 -2.73 5.27 4.13
N THR A 140 -1.48 4.83 4.10
CA THR A 140 -0.85 4.21 2.93
C THR A 140 -0.58 2.74 3.22
N ALA A 141 -0.49 1.95 2.16
CA ALA A 141 -0.19 0.53 2.24
C ALA A 141 1.16 0.24 1.58
N TRP A 142 1.89 -0.70 2.15
CA TRP A 142 3.25 -1.01 1.74
C TRP A 142 3.46 -2.50 1.65
N ARG A 143 4.30 -2.93 0.72
CA ARG A 143 4.80 -4.30 0.67
C ARG A 143 6.27 -4.31 1.03
N LEU A 144 6.61 -5.16 1.98
CA LEU A 144 7.97 -5.47 2.39
C LEU A 144 8.40 -6.77 1.71
N ASP A 145 9.30 -6.66 0.76
CA ASP A 145 10.04 -7.79 0.16
C ASP A 145 11.43 -7.88 0.78
N GLY A 146 12.02 -9.07 0.77
CA GLY A 146 13.37 -9.26 1.27
C GLY A 146 14.18 -10.24 0.43
N THR A 147 15.44 -9.91 0.27
CA THR A 147 16.47 -10.81 -0.26
C THR A 147 17.52 -10.97 0.79
N LEU A 148 17.70 -12.19 1.27
CA LEU A 148 18.68 -12.56 2.29
C LEU A 148 19.78 -13.40 1.62
N ARG A 149 21.05 -13.11 1.91
CA ARG A 149 22.16 -13.81 1.26
C ARG A 149 22.27 -15.26 1.70
N GLU A 150 22.18 -15.53 2.99
CA GLU A 150 22.43 -16.83 3.60
C GLU A 150 21.18 -17.53 4.13
N PHE A 151 20.02 -16.89 4.02
CA PHE A 151 18.76 -17.41 4.55
C PHE A 151 17.74 -17.62 3.43
N PRO A 152 16.79 -18.55 3.61
CA PRO A 152 15.66 -18.70 2.69
C PRO A 152 14.90 -17.39 2.54
N LYS A 153 14.37 -17.13 1.34
CA LYS A 153 13.50 -16.00 1.09
C LYS A 153 12.24 -16.13 1.97
N PHE A 154 11.87 -15.04 2.65
CA PHE A 154 10.59 -14.99 3.37
C PHE A 154 9.45 -14.52 2.44
N GLU A 155 8.23 -14.90 2.80
CA GLU A 155 7.05 -14.44 2.09
C GLU A 155 6.87 -12.92 2.27
N PRO A 156 6.56 -12.18 1.19
CA PRO A 156 6.34 -10.75 1.28
C PRO A 156 5.28 -10.40 2.31
N LYS A 157 5.52 -9.36 3.08
CA LYS A 157 4.61 -8.84 4.09
C LYS A 157 3.91 -7.58 3.60
N ASN A 158 2.60 -7.53 3.74
CA ASN A 158 1.84 -6.32 3.47
C ASN A 158 1.60 -5.57 4.77
N LEU A 159 1.80 -4.26 4.73
CA LEU A 159 1.81 -3.39 5.90
C LEU A 159 0.89 -2.19 5.66
N TRP A 160 0.16 -1.79 6.69
CA TRP A 160 -0.50 -0.50 6.77
C TRP A 160 0.43 0.51 7.44
N PHE A 161 0.61 1.69 6.87
CA PHE A 161 1.22 2.79 7.60
C PHE A 161 0.17 3.49 8.44
N ARG A 162 0.21 3.24 9.73
CA ARG A 162 -0.60 3.91 10.76
C ARG A 162 0.34 4.78 11.59
N TYR A 163 0.46 6.06 11.18
CA TYR A 163 1.44 6.96 11.78
C TYR A 163 1.56 6.77 13.30
N PRO A 164 2.77 6.59 13.86
CA PRO A 164 4.08 6.69 13.19
C PRO A 164 4.69 5.33 12.80
N VAL A 165 3.93 4.24 12.78
CA VAL A 165 4.44 2.88 12.60
C VAL A 165 3.80 2.15 11.43
N HIS A 166 4.53 1.19 10.87
CA HIS A 166 3.99 0.20 9.94
C HIS A 166 3.47 -1.00 10.74
N VAL A 167 2.26 -1.42 10.44
CA VAL A 167 1.56 -2.54 11.09
C VAL A 167 1.25 -3.59 10.05
N GLU A 168 1.54 -4.87 10.34
CA GLU A 168 1.23 -5.96 9.40
C GLU A 168 -0.28 -6.06 9.15
N ASP A 169 -0.65 -6.27 7.89
CA ASP A 169 -2.03 -6.56 7.50
C ASP A 169 -2.38 -8.00 7.90
N THR A 170 -3.05 -8.16 9.03
CA THR A 170 -3.55 -9.45 9.53
C THR A 170 -4.90 -9.82 8.92
N THR A 171 -5.57 -8.89 8.25
CA THR A 171 -6.90 -9.12 7.66
C THR A 171 -6.83 -9.72 6.26
N GLY A 172 -5.69 -9.58 5.60
CA GLY A 172 -5.47 -10.03 4.22
C GLY A 172 -6.08 -9.11 3.16
N VAL A 173 -6.60 -7.95 3.53
CA VAL A 173 -7.19 -6.97 2.60
C VAL A 173 -6.18 -6.48 1.57
N LEU A 174 -4.91 -6.43 1.92
CA LEU A 174 -3.83 -6.00 1.02
C LEU A 174 -3.23 -7.14 0.20
N LYS A 175 -3.69 -8.40 0.35
CA LYS A 175 -3.04 -9.57 -0.22
C LYS A 175 -2.95 -9.52 -1.75
N ASP A 176 -4.02 -9.11 -2.40
CA ASP A 176 -4.15 -9.15 -3.86
C ASP A 176 -3.81 -7.80 -4.52
N LEU A 177 -3.36 -6.82 -3.74
CA LEU A 177 -2.97 -5.53 -4.28
C LEU A 177 -1.69 -5.64 -5.09
N GLN A 178 -1.72 -4.98 -6.23
CA GLN A 178 -0.57 -4.89 -7.12
C GLN A 178 0.22 -3.60 -6.84
N MET A 179 1.53 -3.70 -6.99
CA MET A 179 2.38 -2.52 -7.05
C MET A 179 2.17 -1.80 -8.37
N GLU A 180 2.32 -0.48 -8.38
CA GLU A 180 2.28 0.31 -9.61
C GLU A 180 3.27 -0.26 -10.64
N VAL A 181 2.76 -0.63 -11.79
CA VAL A 181 3.57 -1.13 -12.91
C VAL A 181 3.62 -0.06 -14.00
N ASP A 182 4.81 0.44 -14.29
CA ASP A 182 5.01 1.29 -15.47
C ASP A 182 4.75 0.46 -16.73
N LEU A 183 3.64 0.74 -17.39
CA LEU A 183 3.44 0.28 -18.76
C LEU A 183 4.58 0.87 -19.58
N ARG A 184 5.40 0.00 -20.20
CA ARG A 184 6.49 0.44 -21.07
C ARG A 184 5.96 1.46 -22.07
N PRO A 185 6.72 2.49 -22.46
CA PRO A 185 6.26 3.53 -23.39
C PRO A 185 5.61 2.97 -24.66
N TYR A 186 6.07 1.82 -25.12
CA TYR A 186 5.51 1.05 -26.23
C TYR A 186 4.08 0.54 -25.95
N GLN A 187 3.78 0.09 -24.74
CA GLN A 187 2.46 -0.41 -24.36
C GLN A 187 1.46 0.74 -24.16
N ARG A 188 1.92 1.88 -23.60
CA ARG A 188 1.12 3.12 -23.52
C ARG A 188 0.76 3.65 -24.90
N GLY A 189 1.68 3.60 -25.86
CA GLY A 189 1.46 4.01 -27.26
C GLY A 189 0.46 3.13 -27.99
N ASN A 190 0.51 1.82 -27.80
CA ASN A 190 -0.39 0.88 -28.47
C ASN A 190 -1.84 0.94 -27.99
N GLN A 191 -2.09 1.20 -26.69
CA GLN A 191 -3.46 1.39 -26.18
C GLN A 191 -4.10 2.67 -26.75
N LYS A 192 -3.35 3.78 -26.86
CA LYS A 192 -3.83 5.02 -27.49
C LYS A 192 -3.92 4.94 -29.00
N ARG A 193 -2.97 4.27 -29.68
CA ARG A 193 -3.00 4.05 -31.13
C ARG A 193 -4.12 3.09 -31.55
N GLY A 194 -4.36 2.01 -30.80
CA GLY A 194 -5.41 1.04 -31.16
C GLY A 194 -6.81 1.65 -31.20
N LYS A 195 -7.15 2.57 -30.27
CA LYS A 195 -8.43 3.30 -30.31
C LYS A 195 -8.51 4.30 -31.47
N LYS A 196 -7.48 5.16 -31.66
CA LYS A 196 -7.46 6.17 -32.71
C LYS A 196 -7.43 5.53 -34.11
N THR A 197 -6.71 4.41 -34.31
CA THR A 197 -6.61 3.77 -35.63
C THR A 197 -7.92 3.10 -36.05
N LYS A 198 -8.69 2.51 -35.10
CA LYS A 198 -10.01 1.94 -35.43
C LYS A 198 -11.03 3.01 -35.78
N GLU A 199 -11.05 4.12 -35.01
CA GLU A 199 -11.97 5.25 -35.30
C GLU A 199 -11.61 6.00 -36.57
N THR A 200 -10.32 6.24 -36.84
CA THR A 200 -9.87 6.89 -38.10
C THR A 200 -10.09 5.99 -39.30
N TYR A 201 -9.90 4.68 -39.20
CA TYR A 201 -10.17 3.75 -40.31
C TYR A 201 -11.67 3.65 -40.61
N ALA A 202 -12.53 3.66 -39.57
CA ALA A 202 -13.99 3.65 -39.74
C ALA A 202 -14.48 4.97 -40.41
N ALA A 203 -13.94 6.12 -39.98
CA ALA A 203 -14.25 7.42 -40.58
C ALA A 203 -13.79 7.52 -42.04
N GLN A 204 -12.54 7.14 -42.35
CA GLN A 204 -12.02 7.12 -43.70
C GLN A 204 -12.76 6.15 -44.64
N LYS A 205 -13.28 5.03 -44.09
CA LYS A 205 -14.08 4.08 -44.88
C LYS A 205 -15.49 4.61 -45.13
N ALA A 206 -16.05 5.38 -44.22
CA ALA A 206 -17.34 6.07 -44.38
C ALA A 206 -17.23 7.19 -45.43
N ASP A 207 -16.17 8.01 -45.36
CA ASP A 207 -15.93 9.10 -46.32
C ASP A 207 -15.68 8.57 -47.76
N LYS A 208 -14.91 7.47 -47.89
CA LYS A 208 -14.72 6.82 -49.20
C LYS A 208 -16.02 6.22 -49.78
N LYS A 209 -16.92 5.74 -48.90
CA LYS A 209 -18.21 5.19 -49.35
C LYS A 209 -19.19 6.30 -49.72
N ALA A 210 -19.13 7.47 -49.09
CA ALA A 210 -19.92 8.64 -49.42
C ALA A 210 -19.46 9.33 -50.72
N ALA A 211 -18.19 9.21 -51.09
CA ALA A 211 -17.62 9.76 -52.32
C ALA A 211 -17.83 8.88 -53.58
N LEU A 212 -18.41 7.69 -53.41
CA LEU A 212 -18.68 6.72 -54.48
C LEU A 212 -20.20 6.57 -54.78
N LEU A 213 -21.03 7.35 -54.12
CA LEU A 213 -22.47 7.54 -54.35
C LEU A 213 -22.75 8.93 -54.93
#